data_3bb0652f0d121a1b4fababbca2274b7e
#
_entry.id   3bb0652f0d121a1b4fababbca2274b7e
#
_cell.length_a   1.000
_cell.length_b   1.000
_cell.length_c   1.000
_cell.angle_alpha   90.00
_cell.angle_beta   90.00
_cell.angle_gamma   90.00
#
_symmetry.space_group_name_H-M   'P 1'
#
loop_
_entity.id
_entity.type
_entity.pdbx_description
1 polymer ?
#
loop_
_entity_poly.entity_id
_entity_poly.type
_entity_poly.pdbx_seq_one_letter_code
_entity_poly.pdbx_strand_id
1 'polypeptide(L)'
;MASGPPWKAWYKTARWQRLRERVFLRDLYTCQRTGVLCGGKHPSPDSPIADHIRPHRGDPEKFWDEANVHTVSKAYHDSQKQAEEQTSLQTRGVWW
;
A
#
# COMPACT_ATOMS: atom_id res chain seq x y z
N MET A 1 15.05 -12.73 18.08
CA MET A 1 14.69 -13.36 16.95
C MET A 1 14.12 -12.50 15.88
N ALA A 2 14.55 -12.68 14.72
CA ALA A 2 14.09 -11.90 13.63
C ALA A 2 12.69 -12.33 13.29
N SER A 3 11.82 -11.41 13.10
CA SER A 3 10.46 -11.74 12.86
C SER A 3 10.03 -11.16 11.55
N GLY A 4 10.67 -11.50 10.53
CA GLY A 4 10.28 -11.10 9.23
C GLY A 4 11.35 -10.33 8.50
N PRO A 5 11.09 -9.93 7.27
CA PRO A 5 12.09 -9.26 6.45
C PRO A 5 12.38 -7.85 6.95
N PRO A 6 13.58 -7.35 6.68
CA PRO A 6 13.97 -6.02 7.17
C PRO A 6 13.07 -4.90 6.68
N TRP A 7 12.48 -5.04 5.49
CA TRP A 7 11.66 -3.98 4.93
C TRP A 7 10.36 -3.76 5.70
N LYS A 8 9.96 -4.70 6.54
CA LYS A 8 8.74 -4.52 7.33
C LYS A 8 8.85 -3.33 8.26
N ALA A 9 10.03 -3.06 8.77
CA ALA A 9 10.23 -1.93 9.66
C ALA A 9 10.10 -0.60 8.94
N TRP A 10 10.26 -0.59 7.63
CA TRP A 10 10.17 0.65 6.85
C TRP A 10 8.80 1.28 6.95
N TYR A 11 7.75 0.46 7.09
CA TYR A 11 6.38 0.95 7.20
C TYR A 11 6.13 1.68 8.52
N LYS A 12 7.02 1.54 9.49
CA LYS A 12 6.85 2.15 10.80
C LYS A 12 7.71 3.39 10.98
N THR A 13 8.28 3.89 9.90
CA THR A 13 9.19 5.04 9.98
C THR A 13 8.45 6.34 9.71
N ALA A 14 9.01 7.43 10.21
CA ALA A 14 8.51 8.76 9.89
C ALA A 14 8.64 9.04 8.40
N ARG A 15 9.66 8.47 7.76
CA ARG A 15 9.86 8.63 6.33
C ARG A 15 8.67 8.08 5.56
N TRP A 16 8.18 6.90 5.94
CA TRP A 16 7.02 6.30 5.30
C TRP A 16 5.77 7.13 5.54
N GLN A 17 5.59 7.63 6.77
CA GLN A 17 4.43 8.45 7.07
C GLN A 17 4.40 9.70 6.20
N ARG A 18 5.54 10.34 6.02
CA ARG A 18 5.61 11.54 5.18
C ARG A 18 5.35 11.21 3.72
N LEU A 19 5.87 10.08 3.25
CA LEU A 19 5.62 9.65 1.88
C LEU A 19 4.12 9.39 1.65
N ARG A 20 3.49 8.69 2.59
CA ARG A 20 2.05 8.43 2.50
C ARG A 20 1.27 9.73 2.39
N GLU A 21 1.58 10.68 3.24
CA GLU A 21 0.85 11.94 3.25
C GLU A 21 1.01 12.69 1.94
N ARG A 22 2.21 12.70 1.39
CA ARG A 22 2.42 13.35 0.11
C ARG A 22 1.63 12.67 -1.01
N VAL A 23 1.60 11.35 -0.98
CA VAL A 23 0.86 10.59 -1.99
C VAL A 23 -0.64 10.86 -1.87
N PHE A 24 -1.17 10.84 -0.64
CA PHE A 24 -2.59 11.12 -0.43
C PHE A 24 -2.96 12.51 -0.94
N LEU A 25 -2.12 13.50 -0.65
CA LEU A 25 -2.38 14.86 -1.11
C LEU A 25 -2.26 14.97 -2.63
N ARG A 26 -1.24 14.34 -3.20
CA ARG A 26 -1.05 14.33 -4.65
C ARG A 26 -2.28 13.77 -5.35
N ASP A 27 -2.83 12.70 -4.79
CA ASP A 27 -3.97 12.00 -5.39
C ASP A 27 -5.31 12.55 -4.92
N LEU A 28 -5.29 13.63 -4.13
CA LEU A 28 -6.49 14.29 -3.61
C LEU A 28 -7.36 13.30 -2.84
N TYR A 29 -6.73 12.43 -2.08
CA TYR A 29 -7.40 11.40 -1.28
C TYR A 29 -8.40 10.58 -2.09
N THR A 30 -8.11 10.38 -3.36
CA THR A 30 -9.00 9.65 -4.27
C THR A 30 -8.36 8.32 -4.64
N CYS A 31 -9.13 7.25 -4.54
CA CYS A 31 -8.67 5.94 -4.94
C CYS A 31 -8.36 5.94 -6.42
N GLN A 32 -7.11 5.66 -6.76
CA GLN A 32 -6.65 5.75 -8.14
C GLN A 32 -7.16 4.59 -9.00
N ARG A 33 -7.78 3.61 -8.37
CA ARG A 33 -8.30 2.45 -9.09
C ARG A 33 -9.81 2.52 -9.27
N THR A 34 -10.52 3.05 -8.28
CA THR A 34 -12.00 3.06 -8.32
C THR A 34 -12.58 4.46 -8.45
N GLY A 35 -11.79 5.48 -8.20
CA GLY A 35 -12.28 6.86 -8.23
C GLY A 35 -13.04 7.29 -6.99
N VAL A 36 -13.08 6.43 -5.97
CA VAL A 36 -13.80 6.72 -4.74
C VAL A 36 -12.99 7.69 -3.88
N LEU A 37 -13.63 8.69 -3.32
CA LEU A 37 -12.98 9.59 -2.38
C LEU A 37 -12.74 8.86 -1.06
N CYS A 38 -11.49 8.86 -0.61
CA CYS A 38 -11.10 8.15 0.60
C CYS A 38 -11.11 9.10 1.78
N GLY A 39 -12.31 9.32 2.34
CA GLY A 39 -12.46 10.24 3.46
C GLY A 39 -12.63 9.59 4.81
N GLY A 40 -12.61 8.27 4.85
CA GLY A 40 -12.85 7.55 6.10
C GLY A 40 -11.60 7.38 6.92
N LYS A 41 -11.79 6.96 8.16
CA LYS A 41 -10.70 6.64 9.07
C LYS A 41 -10.50 5.14 9.11
N HIS A 42 -9.23 4.73 9.13
CA HIS A 42 -8.91 3.33 9.28
C HIS A 42 -9.60 2.77 10.53
N PRO A 43 -10.24 1.61 10.47
CA PRO A 43 -10.23 0.63 9.36
C PRO A 43 -11.45 0.69 8.45
N SER A 44 -12.02 1.84 8.26
CA SER A 44 -13.20 1.99 7.41
C SER A 44 -12.88 1.58 5.96
N PRO A 45 -13.86 1.03 5.22
CA PRO A 45 -13.62 0.62 3.83
C PRO A 45 -13.19 1.76 2.93
N ASP A 46 -13.56 3.00 3.27
CA ASP A 46 -13.18 4.16 2.48
C ASP A 46 -11.98 4.90 3.04
N SER A 47 -11.21 4.27 3.91
CA SER A 47 -9.99 4.88 4.40
C SER A 47 -8.90 4.81 3.33
N PRO A 48 -8.00 5.80 3.28
CA PRO A 48 -6.94 5.77 2.28
C PRO A 48 -5.81 4.83 2.67
N ILE A 49 -5.30 4.13 1.68
CA ILE A 49 -4.16 3.22 1.85
C ILE A 49 -3.11 3.63 0.82
N ALA A 50 -1.87 3.73 1.25
CA ALA A 50 -0.75 3.95 0.34
C ALA A 50 -0.28 2.59 -0.15
N ASP A 51 -0.48 2.33 -1.42
CA ASP A 51 -0.27 1.02 -2.02
C ASP A 51 0.83 1.11 -3.07
N HIS A 52 1.70 0.12 -3.11
CA HIS A 52 2.75 0.08 -4.12
C HIS A 52 2.16 -0.46 -5.42
N ILE A 53 2.35 0.30 -6.49
CA ILE A 53 1.82 -0.09 -7.81
C ILE A 53 2.50 -1.37 -8.27
N ARG A 54 3.82 -1.42 -8.13
CA ARG A 54 4.56 -2.65 -8.36
C ARG A 54 5.08 -3.15 -7.03
N PRO A 55 4.96 -4.44 -6.75
CA PRO A 55 5.47 -4.99 -5.49
C PRO A 55 6.97 -4.68 -5.35
N HIS A 56 7.35 -4.14 -4.21
CA HIS A 56 8.75 -3.75 -3.99
C HIS A 56 9.65 -4.93 -3.68
N ARG A 57 9.10 -5.98 -3.10
CA ARG A 57 9.81 -7.22 -2.78
C ARG A 57 11.12 -6.97 -2.04
N GLY A 58 11.09 -6.00 -1.14
CA GLY A 58 12.26 -5.64 -0.35
C GLY A 58 13.25 -4.74 -1.05
N ASP A 59 12.93 -4.27 -2.26
CA ASP A 59 13.79 -3.37 -3.01
C ASP A 59 13.55 -1.94 -2.54
N PRO A 60 14.54 -1.29 -1.89
CA PRO A 60 14.33 0.06 -1.39
C PRO A 60 14.03 1.08 -2.48
N GLU A 61 14.55 0.86 -3.68
CA GLU A 61 14.27 1.80 -4.77
C GLU A 61 12.79 1.80 -5.11
N LYS A 62 12.17 0.63 -5.14
CA LYS A 62 10.74 0.52 -5.42
C LYS A 62 9.91 0.95 -4.23
N PHE A 63 10.38 0.64 -3.03
CA PHE A 63 9.64 0.95 -1.81
C PHE A 63 9.50 2.46 -1.61
N TRP A 64 10.61 3.18 -1.81
CA TRP A 64 10.65 4.61 -1.52
C TRP A 64 10.37 5.49 -2.72
N ASP A 65 10.06 4.90 -3.86
CA ASP A 65 9.74 5.63 -5.07
C ASP A 65 8.32 6.15 -5.00
N GLU A 66 8.19 7.45 -4.82
CA GLU A 66 6.86 8.06 -4.68
C GLU A 66 5.99 7.82 -5.91
N ALA A 67 6.59 7.71 -7.09
CA ALA A 67 5.86 7.43 -8.31
C ALA A 67 5.32 6.00 -8.33
N ASN A 68 5.88 5.12 -7.51
CA ASN A 68 5.43 3.74 -7.41
C ASN A 68 4.40 3.54 -6.31
N VAL A 69 3.95 4.61 -5.67
CA VAL A 69 2.98 4.54 -4.59
C VAL A 69 1.77 5.36 -4.97
N HIS A 70 0.59 4.82 -4.76
CA HIS A 70 -0.63 5.54 -5.06
C HIS A 70 -1.66 5.33 -3.95
N THR A 71 -2.70 6.16 -3.96
CA THR A 71 -3.78 6.07 -2.99
C THR A 71 -4.83 5.12 -3.50
N VAL A 72 -5.25 4.18 -2.65
CA VAL A 72 -6.40 3.31 -2.95
C VAL A 72 -7.27 3.27 -1.71
N SER A 73 -8.53 2.88 -1.89
CA SER A 73 -9.40 2.67 -0.74
C SER A 73 -9.06 1.35 -0.06
N LYS A 74 -9.31 1.27 1.22
CA LYS A 74 -9.07 0.04 1.95
C LYS A 74 -9.88 -1.11 1.35
N ALA A 75 -11.11 -0.83 0.94
CA ALA A 75 -11.95 -1.86 0.32
C ALA A 75 -11.29 -2.43 -0.93
N TYR A 76 -10.74 -1.57 -1.77
CA TYR A 76 -10.06 -2.04 -2.98
C TYR A 76 -8.82 -2.84 -2.62
N HIS A 77 -8.02 -2.30 -1.70
CA HIS A 77 -6.76 -2.92 -1.30
C HIS A 77 -7.01 -4.32 -0.74
N ASP A 78 -7.98 -4.44 0.15
CA ASP A 78 -8.28 -5.73 0.76
C ASP A 78 -8.80 -6.73 -0.26
N SER A 79 -9.59 -6.26 -1.21
CA SER A 79 -10.14 -7.08 -2.26
C SER A 79 -9.03 -7.62 -3.16
N GLN A 80 -8.09 -6.76 -3.55
CA GLN A 80 -6.97 -7.16 -4.37
C GLN A 80 -6.06 -8.15 -3.66
N LYS A 81 -5.80 -7.88 -2.40
CA LYS A 81 -4.95 -8.76 -1.62
C LYS A 81 -5.56 -10.14 -1.52
N GLN A 82 -6.87 -10.20 -1.29
CA GLN A 82 -7.57 -11.45 -1.18
C GLN A 82 -7.51 -12.24 -2.49
N ALA A 83 -7.74 -11.55 -3.61
CA ALA A 83 -7.68 -12.17 -4.91
C ALA A 83 -6.30 -12.74 -5.20
N GLU A 84 -5.27 -11.99 -4.83
CA GLU A 84 -3.90 -12.45 -5.04
C GLU A 84 -3.56 -13.65 -4.18
N GLU A 85 -4.06 -13.67 -2.96
CA GLU A 85 -3.83 -14.81 -2.11
C GLU A 85 -4.47 -16.07 -2.68
N GLN A 86 -5.62 -15.93 -3.30
CA GLN A 86 -6.27 -17.08 -3.90
C GLN A 86 -5.52 -17.61 -5.10
N THR A 87 -4.99 -16.72 -5.93
CA THR A 87 -4.29 -17.16 -7.11
C THR A 87 -2.87 -17.58 -6.82
N SER A 88 -2.32 -17.15 -5.71
CA SER A 88 -0.92 -17.37 -5.43
C SER A 88 -0.68 -18.43 -4.39
N LEU A 89 -1.53 -19.43 -4.35
CA LEU A 89 -1.22 -20.58 -3.54
C LEU A 89 0.11 -21.15 -3.92
N GLN A 90 0.49 -20.98 -5.16
CA GLN A 90 1.77 -21.43 -5.63
C GLN A 90 2.82 -20.36 -5.60
N THR A 91 2.42 -19.11 -5.55
CA THR A 91 3.36 -18.01 -5.58
C THR A 91 3.37 -17.36 -4.24
N ARG A 92 4.49 -17.14 -3.71
CA ARG A 92 4.55 -16.47 -2.45
C ARG A 92 4.97 -15.08 -2.63
N GLY A 93 4.85 -14.29 -1.62
CA GLY A 93 5.51 -13.01 -1.59
C GLY A 93 4.82 -11.91 -2.34
N VAL A 94 3.55 -11.80 -2.15
CA VAL A 94 2.85 -10.60 -2.53
C VAL A 94 3.17 -9.55 -1.48
N TRP A 95 3.72 -8.43 -1.89
CA TRP A 95 4.28 -7.45 -0.97
C TRP A 95 3.60 -6.11 -1.16
N TRP A 96 2.71 -5.78 -0.26
CA TRP A 96 1.97 -4.52 -0.33
C TRP A 96 2.21 -3.64 0.86
#